data_51d77e4558fcad1762c791983ee4d608
#
_entry.id   51d77e4558fcad1762c791983ee4d608
#
_cell.length_a   1.000
_cell.length_b   1.000
_cell.length_c   1.000
_cell.angle_alpha   90.00
_cell.angle_beta   90.00
_cell.angle_gamma   90.00
#
_symmetry.space_group_name_H-M   'P 1'
#
loop_
_entity.id
_entity.type
_entity.pdbx_description
1 polymer ?
#
loop_
_entity_poly.entity_id
_entity_poly.type
_entity_poly.pdbx_seq_one_letter_code
_entity_poly.pdbx_strand_id
1 'polypeptide(L)'
;RLYEMMQEKEVLYSKPDFNDEDGIKLAELEGEFAEMDGWNAEVDAEIMLNGLGIGEELHNLKMKELDGNQKVKVLLAQALFGNPDVLLLDEPTNHLDLDSIRWLENFLLNFKNTVIVVSHDRYFLNKVCTHIADIDYSRIQLYVGNYDFWYEYSQLQLQQAKEVNKKAEAKKKELEEFIARFSANASKAKQATSRKKLLDNLEMVDIKPSLRRYPFIAFKPGREVGNIVLKVEGLSKTVDGIKLLNNVSFSINPKEKVAFVGDVKATETFFKIIMGEIEPDEGTFQWGVTTSQSYFPKDNSEFFNNCDLTLVDWLRQFSVKDEYEQDLRGWLGRMLFSGEEALKKASVLSGGEKV
;
A
#
# COMPACT_ATOMS: atom_id res chain seq x y z
N ARG A 1 -18.03 -22.65 11.75
CA ARG A 1 -19.28 -23.11 12.42
C ARG A 1 -20.35 -23.55 11.40
N LEU A 2 -20.76 -22.69 10.43
CA LEU A 2 -21.77 -23.05 9.41
C LEU A 2 -21.41 -24.36 8.67
N TYR A 3 -20.19 -24.49 8.18
CA TYR A 3 -19.72 -25.67 7.48
C TYR A 3 -19.77 -26.93 8.38
N GLU A 4 -19.37 -26.82 9.63
CA GLU A 4 -19.46 -27.91 10.62
C GLU A 4 -20.91 -28.36 10.83
N MET A 5 -21.82 -27.37 10.96
CA MET A 5 -23.27 -27.63 11.09
C MET A 5 -23.82 -28.33 9.84
N MET A 6 -23.40 -27.91 8.64
CA MET A 6 -23.78 -28.60 7.39
C MET A 6 -23.32 -30.05 7.42
N GLN A 7 -22.10 -30.33 7.82
CA GLN A 7 -21.55 -31.68 7.93
C GLN A 7 -22.30 -32.52 9.00
N GLU A 8 -22.59 -31.92 10.17
CA GLU A 8 -23.34 -32.58 11.23
C GLU A 8 -24.78 -32.90 10.77
N LYS A 9 -25.45 -32.00 10.08
CA LYS A 9 -26.76 -32.23 9.50
C LYS A 9 -26.74 -33.36 8.46
N GLU A 10 -25.76 -33.39 7.57
CA GLU A 10 -25.63 -34.45 6.56
C GLU A 10 -25.38 -35.82 7.18
N VAL A 11 -24.54 -35.89 8.24
CA VAL A 11 -24.33 -37.08 8.99
C VAL A 11 -25.63 -37.56 9.67
N LEU A 12 -26.41 -36.66 10.27
CA LEU A 12 -27.68 -37.01 10.92
C LEU A 12 -28.73 -37.49 9.89
N TYR A 13 -28.84 -36.80 8.72
CA TYR A 13 -29.75 -37.23 7.65
C TYR A 13 -29.40 -38.61 7.05
N SER A 14 -28.10 -38.96 7.01
CA SER A 14 -27.65 -40.22 6.44
C SER A 14 -27.64 -41.38 7.45
N LYS A 15 -28.02 -41.15 8.71
CA LYS A 15 -27.96 -42.16 9.78
C LYS A 15 -29.07 -43.21 9.61
N PRO A 16 -28.73 -44.51 9.49
CA PRO A 16 -29.72 -45.56 9.26
C PRO A 16 -30.68 -45.76 10.45
N ASP A 17 -30.19 -45.57 11.68
CA ASP A 17 -30.92 -45.71 12.94
C ASP A 17 -31.27 -44.36 13.54
N PHE A 18 -32.01 -43.54 12.80
CA PHE A 18 -32.44 -42.22 13.23
C PHE A 18 -33.44 -42.33 14.38
N ASN A 19 -33.17 -41.71 15.53
CA ASN A 19 -34.00 -41.78 16.73
C ASN A 19 -34.56 -40.40 17.14
N ASP A 20 -35.38 -40.33 18.16
CA ASP A 20 -36.01 -39.09 18.64
C ASP A 20 -34.96 -38.05 19.14
N GLU A 21 -33.84 -38.51 19.73
CA GLU A 21 -32.75 -37.61 20.16
C GLU A 21 -32.05 -36.99 18.98
N ASP A 22 -31.83 -37.77 17.90
CA ASP A 22 -31.28 -37.28 16.65
C ASP A 22 -32.20 -36.24 16.00
N GLY A 23 -33.54 -36.45 16.14
CA GLY A 23 -34.52 -35.49 15.66
C GLY A 23 -34.51 -34.15 16.41
N ILE A 24 -34.36 -34.20 17.74
CA ILE A 24 -34.21 -32.97 18.55
C ILE A 24 -32.93 -32.24 18.19
N LYS A 25 -31.80 -32.94 18.10
CA LYS A 25 -30.51 -32.34 17.72
C LYS A 25 -30.55 -31.72 16.33
N LEU A 26 -31.20 -32.40 15.38
CA LEU A 26 -31.34 -31.87 14.02
C LEU A 26 -32.19 -30.57 14.00
N ALA A 27 -33.29 -30.51 14.76
CA ALA A 27 -34.11 -29.32 14.87
C ALA A 27 -33.37 -28.16 15.51
N GLU A 28 -32.53 -28.40 16.53
CA GLU A 28 -31.66 -27.38 17.14
C GLU A 28 -30.62 -26.85 16.12
N LEU A 29 -29.94 -27.76 15.39
CA LEU A 29 -28.99 -27.39 14.35
C LEU A 29 -29.64 -26.61 13.21
N GLU A 30 -30.87 -26.95 12.81
CA GLU A 30 -31.61 -26.22 11.80
C GLU A 30 -32.02 -24.81 12.28
N GLY A 31 -32.38 -24.69 13.53
CA GLY A 31 -32.66 -23.40 14.16
C GLY A 31 -31.44 -22.50 14.17
N GLU A 32 -30.31 -22.98 14.69
CA GLU A 32 -29.03 -22.24 14.68
C GLU A 32 -28.57 -21.90 13.26
N PHE A 33 -28.71 -22.83 12.32
CA PHE A 33 -28.33 -22.65 10.93
C PHE A 33 -29.17 -21.56 10.25
N ALA A 34 -30.49 -21.52 10.55
CA ALA A 34 -31.37 -20.47 10.05
C ALA A 34 -31.06 -19.10 10.67
N GLU A 35 -30.76 -19.03 11.99
CA GLU A 35 -30.35 -17.80 12.67
C GLU A 35 -29.05 -17.20 12.08
N MET A 36 -28.15 -18.06 11.61
CA MET A 36 -26.91 -17.65 10.95
C MET A 36 -27.05 -17.41 9.44
N ASP A 37 -28.26 -17.36 8.92
CA ASP A 37 -28.58 -17.26 7.48
C ASP A 37 -27.89 -18.31 6.62
N GLY A 38 -27.75 -19.51 7.17
CA GLY A 38 -26.99 -20.61 6.57
C GLY A 38 -27.52 -21.08 5.21
N TRP A 39 -28.82 -20.87 4.93
CA TRP A 39 -29.43 -21.24 3.65
C TRP A 39 -28.89 -20.42 2.47
N ASN A 40 -28.49 -19.17 2.72
CA ASN A 40 -27.93 -18.26 1.72
C ASN A 40 -26.42 -18.29 1.69
N ALA A 41 -25.77 -18.98 2.64
CA ALA A 41 -24.32 -18.93 2.87
C ALA A 41 -23.48 -19.29 1.62
N GLU A 42 -23.90 -20.29 0.85
CA GLU A 42 -23.20 -20.68 -0.39
C GLU A 42 -23.33 -19.60 -1.47
N VAL A 43 -24.55 -19.07 -1.66
CA VAL A 43 -24.81 -18.00 -2.64
C VAL A 43 -24.06 -16.73 -2.27
N ASP A 44 -24.03 -16.36 -0.99
CA ASP A 44 -23.29 -15.20 -0.50
C ASP A 44 -21.79 -15.36 -0.69
N ALA A 45 -21.26 -16.56 -0.44
CA ALA A 45 -19.86 -16.86 -0.69
C ALA A 45 -19.51 -16.77 -2.19
N GLU A 46 -20.38 -17.31 -3.08
CA GLU A 46 -20.21 -17.20 -4.54
C GLU A 46 -20.23 -15.75 -5.01
N ILE A 47 -21.16 -14.93 -4.51
CA ILE A 47 -21.24 -13.51 -4.85
C ILE A 47 -19.96 -12.78 -4.45
N MET A 48 -19.43 -13.07 -3.25
CA MET A 48 -18.19 -12.44 -2.78
C MET A 48 -16.97 -12.88 -3.59
N LEU A 49 -16.85 -14.17 -3.88
CA LEU A 49 -15.76 -14.72 -4.68
C LEU A 49 -15.77 -14.15 -6.10
N ASN A 50 -16.93 -14.18 -6.76
CA ASN A 50 -17.11 -13.59 -8.10
C ASN A 50 -16.81 -12.09 -8.12
N GLY A 51 -17.28 -11.36 -7.12
CA GLY A 51 -17.02 -9.92 -6.97
C GLY A 51 -15.52 -9.58 -6.81
N LEU A 52 -14.76 -10.47 -6.17
CA LEU A 52 -13.31 -10.36 -6.05
C LEU A 52 -12.56 -10.97 -7.24
N GLY A 53 -13.26 -11.38 -8.30
CA GLY A 53 -12.66 -11.91 -9.53
C GLY A 53 -12.12 -13.34 -9.39
N ILE A 54 -12.72 -14.14 -8.49
CA ILE A 54 -12.54 -15.59 -8.44
C ILE A 54 -13.72 -16.20 -9.18
N GLY A 55 -13.50 -16.70 -10.40
CA GLY A 55 -14.54 -17.26 -11.24
C GLY A 55 -15.08 -18.62 -10.73
N GLU A 56 -16.29 -18.97 -11.17
CA GLU A 56 -17.00 -20.18 -10.73
C GLU A 56 -16.19 -21.47 -10.94
N GLU A 57 -15.34 -21.50 -11.96
CA GLU A 57 -14.45 -22.63 -12.27
C GLU A 57 -13.42 -22.90 -11.15
N LEU A 58 -13.14 -21.90 -10.31
CA LEU A 58 -12.19 -21.99 -9.21
C LEU A 58 -12.84 -22.29 -7.85
N HIS A 59 -14.19 -22.14 -7.72
CA HIS A 59 -14.89 -22.28 -6.44
C HIS A 59 -14.77 -23.66 -5.82
N ASN A 60 -14.63 -24.71 -6.63
CA ASN A 60 -14.50 -26.08 -6.19
C ASN A 60 -13.05 -26.54 -5.99
N LEU A 61 -12.06 -25.68 -6.25
CA LEU A 61 -10.66 -25.99 -6.07
C LEU A 61 -10.25 -25.88 -4.59
N LYS A 62 -9.30 -26.70 -4.22
CA LYS A 62 -8.69 -26.59 -2.88
C LYS A 62 -7.75 -25.39 -2.81
N MET A 63 -7.68 -24.72 -1.66
CA MET A 63 -6.79 -23.57 -1.44
C MET A 63 -5.34 -23.79 -1.90
N LYS A 64 -4.81 -25.01 -1.80
CA LYS A 64 -3.45 -25.36 -2.26
C LYS A 64 -3.26 -25.26 -3.78
N GLU A 65 -4.33 -25.36 -4.54
CA GLU A 65 -4.37 -25.38 -6.01
C GLU A 65 -4.49 -23.96 -6.59
N LEU A 66 -4.86 -22.99 -5.76
CA LEU A 66 -4.93 -21.58 -6.11
C LEU A 66 -3.54 -20.93 -6.12
N ASP A 67 -3.36 -19.95 -6.97
CA ASP A 67 -2.16 -19.10 -6.97
C ASP A 67 -2.14 -18.12 -5.77
N GLY A 68 -1.01 -17.41 -5.57
CA GLY A 68 -0.84 -16.52 -4.43
C GLY A 68 -1.85 -15.37 -4.39
N ASN A 69 -2.16 -14.76 -5.55
CA ASN A 69 -3.11 -13.65 -5.65
C ASN A 69 -4.54 -14.15 -5.40
N GLN A 70 -4.90 -15.31 -5.97
CA GLN A 70 -6.22 -15.92 -5.75
C GLN A 70 -6.43 -16.26 -4.27
N LYS A 71 -5.41 -16.79 -3.59
CA LYS A 71 -5.48 -17.05 -2.13
C LYS A 71 -5.78 -15.80 -1.32
N VAL A 72 -5.14 -14.68 -1.64
CA VAL A 72 -5.40 -13.40 -0.94
C VAL A 72 -6.84 -12.95 -1.16
N LYS A 73 -7.37 -13.05 -2.37
CA LYS A 73 -8.77 -12.72 -2.69
C LYS A 73 -9.76 -13.60 -1.91
N VAL A 74 -9.48 -14.91 -1.81
CA VAL A 74 -10.33 -15.82 -1.03
C VAL A 74 -10.27 -15.51 0.47
N LEU A 75 -9.09 -15.18 1.02
CA LEU A 75 -8.95 -14.74 2.42
C LEU A 75 -9.70 -13.44 2.69
N LEU A 76 -9.71 -12.51 1.72
CA LEU A 76 -10.50 -11.29 1.82
C LEU A 76 -12.00 -11.62 1.82
N ALA A 77 -12.47 -12.48 0.89
CA ALA A 77 -13.86 -12.94 0.88
C ALA A 77 -14.26 -13.56 2.23
N GLN A 78 -13.38 -14.38 2.81
CA GLN A 78 -13.60 -14.97 4.14
C GLN A 78 -13.78 -13.90 5.23
N ALA A 79 -12.99 -12.82 5.21
CA ALA A 79 -13.08 -11.74 6.19
C ALA A 79 -14.38 -10.93 6.05
N LEU A 80 -14.89 -10.80 4.82
CA LEU A 80 -16.14 -10.09 4.52
C LEU A 80 -17.40 -10.92 4.80
N PHE A 81 -17.25 -12.25 4.81
CA PHE A 81 -18.37 -13.18 4.96
C PHE A 81 -18.99 -13.14 6.36
N GLY A 82 -20.32 -13.29 6.41
CA GLY A 82 -21.05 -13.40 7.68
C GLY A 82 -21.35 -12.06 8.35
N ASN A 83 -21.19 -10.94 7.64
CA ASN A 83 -21.54 -9.60 8.12
C ASN A 83 -21.02 -9.28 9.53
N PRO A 84 -19.69 -9.31 9.76
CA PRO A 84 -19.10 -9.11 11.08
C PRO A 84 -19.45 -7.73 11.66
N ASP A 85 -19.57 -7.59 12.98
CA ASP A 85 -19.83 -6.32 13.67
C ASP A 85 -18.70 -5.32 13.47
N VAL A 86 -17.47 -5.81 13.40
CA VAL A 86 -16.27 -5.02 13.16
C VAL A 86 -15.39 -5.71 12.12
N LEU A 87 -15.10 -5.01 11.04
CA LEU A 87 -14.22 -5.47 9.96
C LEU A 87 -12.87 -4.75 10.05
N LEU A 88 -11.79 -5.51 10.16
CA LEU A 88 -10.41 -5.00 10.18
C LEU A 88 -9.70 -5.37 8.88
N LEU A 89 -9.30 -4.39 8.11
CA LEU A 89 -8.64 -4.57 6.80
C LEU A 89 -7.27 -3.89 6.80
N ASP A 90 -6.23 -4.66 6.49
CA ASP A 90 -4.88 -4.14 6.32
C ASP A 90 -4.47 -4.27 4.85
N GLU A 91 -4.28 -3.12 4.18
CA GLU A 91 -3.95 -3.01 2.76
C GLU A 91 -4.82 -3.90 1.83
N PRO A 92 -6.17 -3.81 1.93
CA PRO A 92 -7.06 -4.75 1.23
C PRO A 92 -7.05 -4.59 -0.30
N THR A 93 -6.58 -3.46 -0.82
CA THR A 93 -6.46 -3.19 -2.25
C THR A 93 -5.24 -3.84 -2.90
N ASN A 94 -4.28 -4.30 -2.09
CA ASN A 94 -3.10 -4.97 -2.61
C ASN A 94 -3.50 -6.29 -3.28
N HIS A 95 -2.89 -6.59 -4.43
CA HIS A 95 -3.15 -7.78 -5.24
C HIS A 95 -4.54 -7.86 -5.90
N LEU A 96 -5.37 -6.82 -5.80
CA LEU A 96 -6.64 -6.72 -6.50
C LEU A 96 -6.47 -6.03 -7.86
N ASP A 97 -7.27 -6.44 -8.83
CA ASP A 97 -7.48 -5.71 -10.07
C ASP A 97 -8.51 -4.57 -9.86
N LEU A 98 -8.63 -3.69 -10.84
CA LEU A 98 -9.51 -2.52 -10.74
C LEU A 98 -10.98 -2.86 -10.51
N ASP A 99 -11.46 -3.96 -11.10
CA ASP A 99 -12.87 -4.36 -10.98
C ASP A 99 -13.14 -4.93 -9.60
N SER A 100 -12.21 -5.73 -9.05
CA SER A 100 -12.25 -6.23 -7.68
C SER A 100 -12.17 -5.08 -6.66
N ILE A 101 -11.34 -4.04 -6.90
CA ILE A 101 -11.27 -2.85 -6.04
C ILE A 101 -12.61 -2.11 -6.07
N ARG A 102 -13.21 -1.89 -7.24
CA ARG A 102 -14.52 -1.22 -7.37
C ARG A 102 -15.63 -1.99 -6.67
N TRP A 103 -15.60 -3.32 -6.79
CA TRP A 103 -16.55 -4.16 -6.09
C TRP A 103 -16.39 -4.02 -4.56
N LEU A 104 -15.15 -4.10 -4.05
CA LEU A 104 -14.85 -3.93 -2.62
C LEU A 104 -15.28 -2.55 -2.10
N GLU A 105 -15.01 -1.48 -2.84
CA GLU A 105 -15.48 -0.14 -2.50
C GLU A 105 -17.00 -0.09 -2.34
N ASN A 106 -17.74 -0.65 -3.31
CA ASN A 106 -19.19 -0.68 -3.27
C ASN A 106 -19.71 -1.55 -2.12
N PHE A 107 -19.06 -2.67 -1.85
CA PHE A 107 -19.38 -3.52 -0.70
C PHE A 107 -19.24 -2.74 0.61
N LEU A 108 -18.09 -2.08 0.82
CA LEU A 108 -17.81 -1.33 2.05
C LEU A 108 -18.71 -0.09 2.22
N LEU A 109 -19.09 0.58 1.12
CA LEU A 109 -20.06 1.69 1.17
C LEU A 109 -21.46 1.25 1.64
N ASN A 110 -21.84 0.01 1.35
CA ASN A 110 -23.11 -0.56 1.76
C ASN A 110 -23.04 -1.33 3.09
N PHE A 111 -21.83 -1.53 3.61
CA PHE A 111 -21.62 -2.25 4.86
C PHE A 111 -22.10 -1.41 6.03
N LYS A 112 -23.01 -1.97 6.83
CA LYS A 112 -23.72 -1.23 7.90
C LYS A 112 -22.93 -1.14 9.20
N ASN A 113 -21.99 -2.05 9.39
CA ASN A 113 -21.23 -2.17 10.62
C ASN A 113 -19.91 -1.39 10.56
N THR A 114 -19.09 -1.48 11.59
CA THR A 114 -17.86 -0.72 11.70
C THR A 114 -16.74 -1.31 10.84
N VAL A 115 -16.08 -0.45 10.05
CA VAL A 115 -14.88 -0.82 9.27
C VAL A 115 -13.69 -0.01 9.77
N ILE A 116 -12.59 -0.69 10.03
CA ILE A 116 -11.29 -0.08 10.30
C ILE A 116 -10.34 -0.57 9.21
N VAL A 117 -9.83 0.36 8.40
CA VAL A 117 -8.98 0.04 7.26
C VAL A 117 -7.66 0.79 7.34
N VAL A 118 -6.57 0.10 7.03
CA VAL A 118 -5.26 0.68 6.76
C VAL A 118 -5.01 0.56 5.27
N SER A 119 -4.68 1.65 4.59
CA SER A 119 -4.33 1.62 3.17
C SER A 119 -3.44 2.79 2.78
N HIS A 120 -2.59 2.57 1.77
CA HIS A 120 -1.82 3.61 1.09
C HIS A 120 -2.55 4.16 -0.14
N ASP A 121 -3.65 3.55 -0.56
CA ASP A 121 -4.50 4.03 -1.65
C ASP A 121 -5.40 5.18 -1.19
N ARG A 122 -5.00 6.41 -1.55
CA ARG A 122 -5.72 7.63 -1.19
C ARG A 122 -7.11 7.69 -1.82
N TYR A 123 -7.26 7.18 -3.04
CA TYR A 123 -8.55 7.17 -3.73
C TYR A 123 -9.54 6.26 -3.00
N PHE A 124 -9.10 5.06 -2.64
CA PHE A 124 -9.87 4.12 -1.83
C PHE A 124 -10.28 4.73 -0.48
N LEU A 125 -9.32 5.32 0.27
CA LEU A 125 -9.60 5.96 1.55
C LEU A 125 -10.60 7.11 1.42
N ASN A 126 -10.47 7.95 0.39
CA ASN A 126 -11.39 9.05 0.14
C ASN A 126 -12.82 8.58 -0.13
N LYS A 127 -12.96 7.44 -0.78
CA LYS A 127 -14.25 6.91 -1.20
C LYS A 127 -14.97 6.18 -0.06
N VAL A 128 -14.24 5.42 0.74
CA VAL A 128 -14.81 4.50 1.75
C VAL A 128 -14.84 5.12 3.15
N CYS A 129 -13.81 5.90 3.54
CA CYS A 129 -13.65 6.35 4.92
C CYS A 129 -14.43 7.62 5.23
N THR A 130 -15.12 7.63 6.36
CA THR A 130 -15.79 8.80 6.93
C THR A 130 -14.97 9.49 8.02
N HIS A 131 -13.97 8.81 8.55
CA HIS A 131 -13.06 9.29 9.58
C HIS A 131 -11.65 8.86 9.25
N ILE A 132 -10.67 9.70 9.61
CA ILE A 132 -9.24 9.39 9.50
C ILE A 132 -8.61 9.37 10.89
N ALA A 133 -8.04 8.24 11.25
CA ALA A 133 -7.21 8.10 12.45
C ALA A 133 -5.74 8.33 12.09
N ASP A 134 -5.22 9.47 12.47
CA ASP A 134 -3.84 9.87 12.24
C ASP A 134 -2.95 9.36 13.38
N ILE A 135 -1.97 8.51 13.04
CA ILE A 135 -1.01 7.95 13.98
C ILE A 135 0.34 8.62 13.73
N ASP A 136 0.70 9.56 14.61
CA ASP A 136 2.00 10.22 14.58
C ASP A 136 2.48 10.52 16.00
N TYR A 137 3.80 10.54 16.24
CA TYR A 137 4.42 10.79 17.55
C TYR A 137 3.87 9.93 18.69
N SER A 138 3.58 8.64 18.43
CA SER A 138 2.98 7.70 19.39
C SER A 138 1.63 8.17 19.96
N ARG A 139 0.89 8.96 19.20
CA ARG A 139 -0.47 9.41 19.49
C ARG A 139 -1.39 9.09 18.34
N ILE A 140 -2.64 8.84 18.66
CA ILE A 140 -3.71 8.65 17.69
C ILE A 140 -4.63 9.86 17.80
N GLN A 141 -4.88 10.52 16.67
CA GLN A 141 -5.81 11.63 16.58
C GLN A 141 -6.87 11.31 15.52
N LEU A 142 -8.13 11.38 15.91
CA LEU A 142 -9.26 11.10 15.02
C LEU A 142 -9.77 12.39 14.40
N TYR A 143 -9.96 12.37 13.09
CA TYR A 143 -10.54 13.45 12.31
C TYR A 143 -11.82 12.98 11.64
N VAL A 144 -12.86 13.80 11.68
CA VAL A 144 -14.10 13.57 10.95
C VAL A 144 -13.95 14.10 9.53
N GLY A 145 -14.11 13.23 8.56
CA GLY A 145 -13.93 13.54 7.14
C GLY A 145 -13.12 12.46 6.43
N ASN A 146 -12.95 12.62 5.12
CA ASN A 146 -12.16 11.73 4.29
C ASN A 146 -10.66 12.11 4.30
N TYR A 147 -9.85 11.37 3.53
CA TYR A 147 -8.40 11.58 3.46
C TYR A 147 -8.03 12.99 2.97
N ASP A 148 -8.69 13.52 1.94
CA ASP A 148 -8.38 14.84 1.38
C ASP A 148 -8.67 15.94 2.40
N PHE A 149 -9.80 15.88 3.10
CA PHE A 149 -10.12 16.80 4.18
C PHE A 149 -9.05 16.80 5.28
N TRP A 150 -8.65 15.60 5.74
CA TRP A 150 -7.58 15.46 6.73
C TRP A 150 -6.27 16.04 6.24
N TYR A 151 -5.89 15.75 4.98
CA TYR A 151 -4.65 16.23 4.39
C TYR A 151 -4.61 17.77 4.31
N GLU A 152 -5.65 18.39 3.77
CA GLU A 152 -5.75 19.85 3.68
C GLU A 152 -5.71 20.51 5.06
N TYR A 153 -6.47 19.96 6.01
CA TYR A 153 -6.49 20.45 7.39
C TYR A 153 -5.11 20.33 8.05
N SER A 154 -4.42 19.23 7.90
CA SER A 154 -3.09 19.01 8.45
C SER A 154 -2.06 19.96 7.86
N GLN A 155 -2.11 20.23 6.55
CA GLN A 155 -1.25 21.21 5.89
C GLN A 155 -1.52 22.64 6.37
N LEU A 156 -2.78 23.02 6.51
CA LEU A 156 -3.17 24.32 7.03
C LEU A 156 -2.67 24.54 8.46
N GLN A 157 -2.84 23.55 9.34
CA GLN A 157 -2.34 23.61 10.71
C GLN A 157 -0.82 23.77 10.76
N LEU A 158 -0.10 22.98 9.94
CA LEU A 158 1.35 23.09 9.85
C LEU A 158 1.80 24.48 9.37
N GLN A 159 1.12 25.03 8.38
CA GLN A 159 1.40 26.38 7.87
C GLN A 159 1.17 27.43 8.95
N GLN A 160 0.03 27.38 9.63
CA GLN A 160 -0.30 28.30 10.72
C GLN A 160 0.73 28.23 11.85
N ALA A 161 1.14 27.01 12.26
CA ALA A 161 2.15 26.82 13.27
C ALA A 161 3.51 27.42 12.84
N LYS A 162 3.92 27.23 11.57
CA LYS A 162 5.14 27.85 11.03
C LYS A 162 5.06 29.38 11.03
N GLU A 163 3.92 29.96 10.69
CA GLU A 163 3.73 31.42 10.71
C GLU A 163 3.78 31.99 12.13
N VAL A 164 3.14 31.30 13.08
CA VAL A 164 3.23 31.67 14.51
C VAL A 164 4.67 31.64 14.98
N ASN A 165 5.40 30.56 14.70
CA ASN A 165 6.81 30.45 15.08
C ASN A 165 7.69 31.51 14.42
N LYS A 166 7.49 31.81 13.14
CA LYS A 166 8.21 32.88 12.44
C LYS A 166 8.00 34.25 13.09
N LYS A 167 6.75 34.55 13.50
CA LYS A 167 6.45 35.79 14.26
C LYS A 167 7.07 35.78 15.64
N ALA A 168 7.04 34.63 16.34
CA ALA A 168 7.66 34.49 17.65
C ALA A 168 9.19 34.64 17.57
N GLU A 169 9.86 34.02 16.57
CA GLU A 169 11.30 34.18 16.34
C GLU A 169 11.70 35.62 16.04
N ALA A 170 10.93 36.33 15.19
CA ALA A 170 11.17 37.74 14.91
C ALA A 170 11.06 38.60 16.20
N LYS A 171 10.03 38.32 17.02
CA LYS A 171 9.82 39.00 18.29
C LYS A 171 10.89 38.67 19.30
N LYS A 172 11.33 37.41 19.37
CA LYS A 172 12.45 36.96 20.20
C LYS A 172 13.71 37.74 19.87
N LYS A 173 14.06 37.83 18.58
CA LYS A 173 15.24 38.55 18.10
C LYS A 173 15.18 40.04 18.46
N GLU A 174 14.02 40.70 18.26
CA GLU A 174 13.81 42.12 18.66
C GLU A 174 14.03 42.32 20.17
N LEU A 175 13.48 41.44 20.98
CA LEU A 175 13.64 41.51 22.46
C LEU A 175 15.08 41.26 22.88
N GLU A 176 15.75 40.27 22.30
CA GLU A 176 17.16 39.97 22.58
C GLU A 176 18.09 41.14 22.22
N GLU A 177 17.91 41.73 21.04
CA GLU A 177 18.68 42.90 20.59
C GLU A 177 18.45 44.12 21.49
N PHE A 178 17.23 44.35 21.96
CA PHE A 178 16.92 45.43 22.88
C PHE A 178 17.57 45.18 24.26
N ILE A 179 17.45 43.97 24.78
CA ILE A 179 18.05 43.60 26.07
C ILE A 179 19.59 43.74 26.01
N ALA A 180 20.21 43.24 24.94
CA ALA A 180 21.66 43.35 24.76
C ALA A 180 22.13 44.81 24.69
N ARG A 181 21.38 45.70 24.01
CA ARG A 181 21.74 47.09 23.85
C ARG A 181 21.54 47.92 25.10
N PHE A 182 20.59 47.59 25.97
CA PHE A 182 20.17 48.47 27.08
C PHE A 182 20.30 47.84 28.46
N SER A 183 20.78 46.60 28.61
CA SER A 183 20.96 45.92 29.90
C SER A 183 21.91 46.67 30.85
N ALA A 184 22.96 47.31 30.33
CA ALA A 184 23.96 48.05 31.13
C ALA A 184 23.54 49.52 31.40
N ASN A 185 22.44 50.03 30.86
CA ASN A 185 22.00 51.39 30.99
C ASN A 185 21.04 51.58 32.16
N ALA A 186 21.47 52.24 33.22
CA ALA A 186 20.72 52.43 34.48
C ALA A 186 19.33 53.06 34.26
N SER A 187 19.16 54.00 33.31
CA SER A 187 17.87 54.65 33.02
C SER A 187 16.89 53.70 32.32
N LYS A 188 17.37 52.69 31.61
CA LYS A 188 16.56 51.74 30.82
C LYS A 188 16.54 50.33 31.43
N ALA A 189 17.26 50.07 32.56
CA ALA A 189 17.33 48.76 33.21
C ALA A 189 15.96 48.19 33.54
N LYS A 190 15.01 48.99 34.02
CA LYS A 190 13.62 48.55 34.30
C LYS A 190 12.89 48.08 33.04
N GLN A 191 13.12 48.76 31.90
CA GLN A 191 12.53 48.38 30.62
C GLN A 191 13.18 47.06 30.09
N ALA A 192 14.48 46.89 30.22
CA ALA A 192 15.19 45.70 29.84
C ALA A 192 14.71 44.46 30.67
N THR A 193 14.50 44.66 31.98
CA THR A 193 13.92 43.62 32.84
C THR A 193 12.49 43.22 32.44
N SER A 194 11.65 44.21 32.11
CA SER A 194 10.29 43.94 31.62
C SER A 194 10.31 43.15 30.32
N ARG A 195 11.20 43.50 29.38
CA ARG A 195 11.33 42.78 28.10
C ARG A 195 11.92 41.40 28.26
N LYS A 196 12.80 41.21 29.25
CA LYS A 196 13.28 39.86 29.60
C LYS A 196 12.15 38.96 30.06
N LYS A 197 11.23 39.45 30.90
CA LYS A 197 10.03 38.70 31.28
C LYS A 197 9.12 38.36 30.08
N LEU A 198 9.01 39.27 29.11
CA LEU A 198 8.29 39.01 27.89
C LEU A 198 8.96 37.94 27.02
N LEU A 199 10.29 37.93 27.00
CA LEU A 199 11.08 36.91 26.30
C LEU A 199 10.91 35.53 26.96
N ASP A 200 10.96 35.48 28.29
CA ASP A 200 10.80 34.25 29.09
C ASP A 200 9.38 33.65 28.93
N ASN A 201 8.38 34.49 28.69
CA ASN A 201 6.99 34.09 28.46
C ASN A 201 6.63 33.88 26.96
N LEU A 202 7.60 33.98 26.05
CA LEU A 202 7.34 33.79 24.62
C LEU A 202 7.21 32.32 24.31
N GLU A 203 5.98 31.86 24.13
CA GLU A 203 5.70 30.50 23.75
C GLU A 203 5.88 30.32 22.23
N MET A 204 6.63 29.31 21.85
CA MET A 204 6.71 28.83 20.48
C MET A 204 5.96 27.52 20.38
N VAL A 205 5.24 27.33 19.29
CA VAL A 205 4.59 26.04 19.00
C VAL A 205 5.67 25.02 18.70
N ASP A 206 5.69 23.92 19.44
CA ASP A 206 6.60 22.81 19.17
C ASP A 206 6.19 22.08 17.88
N ILE A 207 6.76 22.53 16.76
CA ILE A 207 6.58 21.89 15.48
C ILE A 207 7.58 20.74 15.39
N LYS A 208 7.17 19.56 15.85
CA LYS A 208 7.97 18.36 15.64
C LYS A 208 8.01 18.03 14.14
N PRO A 209 9.18 17.72 13.58
CA PRO A 209 9.26 17.23 12.21
C PRO A 209 8.50 15.91 12.13
N SER A 210 7.53 15.81 11.20
CA SER A 210 6.76 14.58 11.02
C SER A 210 7.69 13.38 10.89
N LEU A 211 7.33 12.28 11.55
CA LEU A 211 8.03 11.00 11.41
C LEU A 211 7.80 10.38 10.02
N ARG A 212 6.81 10.89 9.29
CA ARG A 212 6.52 10.49 7.90
C ARG A 212 7.59 11.04 6.98
N ARG A 213 8.52 10.19 6.63
CA ARG A 213 9.56 10.48 5.65
C ARG A 213 9.21 9.78 4.35
N TYR A 214 9.48 10.46 3.24
CA TYR A 214 9.31 9.89 1.91
C TYR A 214 10.68 9.57 1.32
N PRO A 215 10.82 8.42 0.62
CA PRO A 215 12.04 8.14 -0.12
C PRO A 215 12.22 9.21 -1.22
N PHE A 216 13.46 9.65 -1.40
CA PHE A 216 13.78 10.61 -2.45
C PHE A 216 14.19 9.88 -3.71
N ILE A 217 13.29 9.86 -4.68
CA ILE A 217 13.51 9.25 -5.99
C ILE A 217 13.70 10.36 -7.01
N ALA A 218 14.88 10.40 -7.65
CA ALA A 218 15.15 11.33 -8.73
C ALA A 218 15.87 10.60 -9.87
N PHE A 219 15.23 10.56 -11.03
CA PHE A 219 15.84 10.05 -12.25
C PHE A 219 16.41 11.22 -13.07
N LYS A 220 17.70 11.17 -13.35
CA LYS A 220 18.38 12.10 -14.26
C LYS A 220 18.79 11.34 -15.50
N PRO A 221 18.34 11.74 -16.70
CA PRO A 221 18.78 11.10 -17.92
C PRO A 221 20.29 11.31 -18.12
N GLY A 222 21.01 10.24 -18.37
CA GLY A 222 22.45 10.32 -18.68
C GLY A 222 22.73 10.83 -20.08
N ARG A 223 21.74 10.72 -20.99
CA ARG A 223 21.78 11.19 -22.38
C ARG A 223 20.36 11.47 -22.87
N GLU A 224 20.22 12.21 -23.93
CA GLU A 224 18.94 12.39 -24.61
C GLU A 224 18.52 11.09 -25.30
N VAL A 225 17.23 10.79 -25.21
CA VAL A 225 16.59 9.63 -25.82
C VAL A 225 16.18 10.01 -27.24
N GLY A 226 16.34 9.08 -28.19
CA GLY A 226 15.89 9.25 -29.58
C GLY A 226 14.37 9.37 -29.72
N ASN A 227 13.89 9.55 -30.94
CA ASN A 227 12.47 9.83 -31.22
C ASN A 227 11.52 8.68 -30.85
N ILE A 228 11.97 7.44 -30.80
CA ILE A 228 11.19 6.27 -30.42
C ILE A 228 11.88 5.58 -29.25
N VAL A 229 11.16 5.37 -28.18
CA VAL A 229 11.65 4.68 -26.97
C VAL A 229 11.43 3.18 -27.06
N LEU A 230 10.22 2.78 -27.44
CA LEU A 230 9.83 1.38 -27.62
C LEU A 230 8.88 1.27 -28.82
N LYS A 231 9.11 0.29 -29.67
CA LYS A 231 8.19 -0.10 -30.76
C LYS A 231 7.83 -1.56 -30.58
N VAL A 232 6.53 -1.85 -30.64
CA VAL A 232 5.97 -3.21 -30.55
C VAL A 232 5.11 -3.45 -31.77
N GLU A 233 5.30 -4.58 -32.45
CA GLU A 233 4.59 -4.92 -33.70
C GLU A 233 4.08 -6.36 -33.63
N GLY A 234 2.76 -6.54 -33.67
CA GLY A 234 2.10 -7.82 -33.81
C GLY A 234 2.35 -8.81 -32.67
N LEU A 235 2.66 -8.32 -31.45
CA LEU A 235 3.10 -9.16 -30.35
C LEU A 235 1.97 -10.05 -29.84
N SER A 236 2.20 -11.37 -29.84
CA SER A 236 1.27 -12.38 -29.32
C SER A 236 2.00 -13.33 -28.38
N LYS A 237 1.30 -13.75 -27.30
CA LYS A 237 1.80 -14.72 -26.33
C LYS A 237 0.67 -15.54 -25.73
N THR A 238 0.88 -16.86 -25.72
CA THR A 238 0.03 -17.83 -25.04
C THR A 238 0.81 -18.44 -23.87
N VAL A 239 0.19 -18.49 -22.71
CA VAL A 239 0.76 -19.10 -21.51
C VAL A 239 -0.27 -20.07 -20.95
N ASP A 240 0.13 -21.30 -20.66
CA ASP A 240 -0.73 -22.38 -20.14
C ASP A 240 -2.03 -22.60 -20.96
N GLY A 241 -1.93 -22.43 -22.28
CA GLY A 241 -3.05 -22.59 -23.20
C GLY A 241 -3.98 -21.37 -23.31
N ILE A 242 -3.74 -20.32 -22.52
CA ILE A 242 -4.51 -19.08 -22.53
C ILE A 242 -3.74 -18.01 -23.32
N LYS A 243 -4.38 -17.43 -24.36
CA LYS A 243 -3.79 -16.36 -25.16
C LYS A 243 -3.86 -15.03 -24.39
N LEU A 244 -2.77 -14.65 -23.72
CA LEU A 244 -2.69 -13.43 -22.90
C LEU A 244 -2.47 -12.16 -23.73
N LEU A 245 -1.68 -12.27 -24.81
CA LEU A 245 -1.43 -11.15 -25.73
C LEU A 245 -1.85 -11.59 -27.13
N ASN A 246 -2.56 -10.72 -27.84
CA ASN A 246 -3.06 -11.03 -29.20
C ASN A 246 -2.83 -9.86 -30.14
N ASN A 247 -1.82 -9.98 -31.00
CA ASN A 247 -1.50 -9.02 -32.07
C ASN A 247 -1.36 -7.57 -31.56
N VAL A 248 -0.64 -7.38 -30.45
CA VAL A 248 -0.46 -6.08 -29.82
C VAL A 248 0.56 -5.25 -30.58
N SER A 249 0.18 -4.03 -30.99
CA SER A 249 1.08 -3.12 -31.71
C SER A 249 0.90 -1.69 -31.20
N PHE A 250 2.01 -1.05 -30.81
CA PHE A 250 2.04 0.35 -30.41
C PHE A 250 3.49 0.86 -30.37
N SER A 251 3.66 2.17 -30.21
CA SER A 251 4.95 2.80 -29.98
C SER A 251 4.87 3.78 -28.80
N ILE A 252 5.98 3.90 -28.06
CA ILE A 252 6.15 4.85 -26.97
C ILE A 252 7.23 5.85 -27.37
N ASN A 253 6.91 7.13 -27.22
CA ASN A 253 7.79 8.25 -27.55
C ASN A 253 8.46 8.82 -26.29
N PRO A 254 9.51 9.64 -26.45
CA PRO A 254 10.18 10.28 -25.32
C PRO A 254 9.21 11.13 -24.46
N LYS A 255 9.40 11.09 -23.14
CA LYS A 255 8.62 11.82 -22.14
C LYS A 255 7.17 11.34 -21.93
N GLU A 256 6.70 10.35 -22.69
CA GLU A 256 5.41 9.72 -22.42
C GLU A 256 5.46 8.91 -21.12
N LYS A 257 4.35 8.90 -20.40
CA LYS A 257 4.09 8.05 -19.23
C LYS A 257 2.88 7.19 -19.57
N VAL A 258 3.09 5.91 -19.73
CA VAL A 258 2.07 4.96 -20.19
C VAL A 258 1.69 4.06 -19.02
N ALA A 259 0.40 3.98 -18.71
CA ALA A 259 -0.17 3.03 -17.76
C ALA A 259 -0.82 1.88 -18.53
N PHE A 260 -0.50 0.65 -18.14
CA PHE A 260 -1.16 -0.55 -18.63
C PHE A 260 -2.25 -0.95 -17.64
N VAL A 261 -3.47 -1.10 -18.13
CA VAL A 261 -4.64 -1.44 -17.33
C VAL A 261 -5.27 -2.70 -17.92
N GLY A 262 -5.65 -3.65 -17.07
CA GLY A 262 -6.24 -4.91 -17.50
C GLY A 262 -5.75 -6.10 -16.70
N ASP A 263 -5.75 -7.27 -17.33
CA ASP A 263 -5.31 -8.51 -16.70
C ASP A 263 -3.84 -8.44 -16.24
N VAL A 264 -3.62 -8.81 -14.97
CA VAL A 264 -2.29 -8.74 -14.35
C VAL A 264 -1.30 -9.68 -15.02
N LYS A 265 -1.75 -10.92 -15.35
CA LYS A 265 -0.87 -11.91 -15.99
C LYS A 265 -0.47 -11.48 -17.39
N ALA A 266 -1.39 -10.86 -18.13
CA ALA A 266 -1.11 -10.31 -19.46
C ALA A 266 -0.07 -9.17 -19.36
N THR A 267 -0.23 -8.27 -18.40
CA THR A 267 0.68 -7.14 -18.20
C THR A 267 2.08 -7.62 -17.75
N GLU A 268 2.16 -8.54 -16.79
CA GLU A 268 3.44 -9.13 -16.35
C GLU A 268 4.14 -9.85 -17.50
N THR A 269 3.38 -10.63 -18.28
CA THR A 269 3.91 -11.34 -19.47
C THR A 269 4.48 -10.37 -20.48
N PHE A 270 3.77 -9.26 -20.74
CA PHE A 270 4.26 -8.22 -21.64
C PHE A 270 5.57 -7.61 -21.15
N PHE A 271 5.66 -7.23 -19.86
CA PHE A 271 6.91 -6.68 -19.31
C PHE A 271 8.07 -7.68 -19.38
N LYS A 272 7.84 -8.95 -19.08
CA LYS A 272 8.86 -10.01 -19.20
C LYS A 272 9.36 -10.17 -20.63
N ILE A 273 8.45 -10.05 -21.63
CA ILE A 273 8.86 -10.10 -23.04
C ILE A 273 9.78 -8.92 -23.39
N ILE A 274 9.37 -7.68 -23.09
CA ILE A 274 10.15 -6.50 -23.48
C ILE A 274 11.45 -6.35 -22.68
N MET A 275 11.57 -7.04 -21.55
CA MET A 275 12.82 -7.17 -20.79
C MET A 275 13.71 -8.31 -21.31
N GLY A 276 13.20 -9.17 -22.20
CA GLY A 276 13.93 -10.29 -22.77
C GLY A 276 14.00 -11.51 -21.85
N GLU A 277 13.17 -11.60 -20.84
CA GLU A 277 13.10 -12.77 -19.95
C GLU A 277 12.36 -13.94 -20.60
N ILE A 278 11.38 -13.65 -21.44
CA ILE A 278 10.62 -14.64 -22.22
C ILE A 278 10.49 -14.17 -23.67
N GLU A 279 10.46 -15.13 -24.62
CA GLU A 279 10.23 -14.80 -26.01
C GLU A 279 8.74 -14.73 -26.36
N PRO A 280 8.32 -13.83 -27.27
CA PRO A 280 6.96 -13.83 -27.80
C PRO A 280 6.74 -15.04 -28.71
N ASP A 281 5.48 -15.45 -28.89
CA ASP A 281 5.13 -16.49 -29.85
C ASP A 281 5.09 -15.93 -31.28
N GLU A 282 4.62 -14.68 -31.43
CA GLU A 282 4.57 -13.95 -32.69
C GLU A 282 4.86 -12.47 -32.45
N GLY A 283 5.30 -11.79 -33.50
CA GLY A 283 5.59 -10.37 -33.48
C GLY A 283 6.98 -10.05 -32.97
N THR A 284 7.29 -8.76 -32.89
CA THR A 284 8.60 -8.25 -32.50
C THR A 284 8.48 -6.99 -31.64
N PHE A 285 9.50 -6.71 -30.88
CA PHE A 285 9.66 -5.43 -30.20
C PHE A 285 11.08 -4.89 -30.37
N GLN A 286 11.22 -3.59 -30.33
CA GLN A 286 12.50 -2.92 -30.46
C GLN A 286 12.60 -1.72 -29.53
N TRP A 287 13.62 -1.70 -28.69
CA TRP A 287 14.01 -0.54 -27.91
C TRP A 287 14.80 0.46 -28.76
N GLY A 288 14.62 1.73 -28.49
CA GLY A 288 15.44 2.76 -29.11
C GLY A 288 16.93 2.59 -28.78
N VAL A 289 17.83 2.81 -29.76
CA VAL A 289 19.29 2.60 -29.62
C VAL A 289 19.90 3.36 -28.43
N THR A 290 19.31 4.50 -28.05
CA THR A 290 19.80 5.33 -26.95
C THR A 290 19.04 5.12 -25.64
N THR A 291 18.16 4.13 -25.57
CA THR A 291 17.41 3.83 -24.35
C THR A 291 18.17 2.88 -23.44
N SER A 292 18.01 3.04 -22.14
CA SER A 292 18.37 2.07 -21.12
C SER A 292 17.10 1.70 -20.35
N GLN A 293 16.92 0.42 -20.08
CA GLN A 293 15.76 -0.13 -19.40
C GLN A 293 16.10 -0.46 -17.96
N SER A 294 15.12 -0.29 -17.08
CA SER A 294 15.14 -0.83 -15.72
C SER A 294 13.76 -1.35 -15.41
N TYR A 295 13.67 -2.51 -14.81
CA TYR A 295 12.42 -3.17 -14.47
C TYR A 295 12.29 -3.32 -12.95
N PHE A 296 11.15 -2.93 -12.44
CA PHE A 296 10.76 -3.14 -11.06
C PHE A 296 9.64 -4.19 -11.04
N PRO A 297 9.93 -5.46 -10.72
CA PRO A 297 8.94 -6.52 -10.75
C PRO A 297 7.99 -6.42 -9.56
N LYS A 298 6.79 -6.99 -9.71
CA LYS A 298 5.79 -7.08 -8.65
C LYS A 298 6.28 -7.99 -7.51
N ASP A 299 6.89 -9.13 -7.85
CA ASP A 299 7.59 -10.00 -6.90
C ASP A 299 9.10 -9.74 -7.01
N ASN A 300 9.65 -9.21 -5.94
CA ASN A 300 11.07 -8.90 -5.81
C ASN A 300 11.81 -9.88 -4.89
N SER A 301 11.17 -10.97 -4.48
CA SER A 301 11.72 -11.93 -3.52
C SER A 301 13.04 -12.56 -3.97
N GLU A 302 13.24 -12.75 -5.27
CA GLU A 302 14.48 -13.30 -5.84
C GLU A 302 15.72 -12.49 -5.45
N PHE A 303 15.61 -11.16 -5.34
CA PHE A 303 16.72 -10.28 -5.00
C PHE A 303 17.15 -10.38 -3.53
N PHE A 304 16.30 -10.94 -2.66
CA PHE A 304 16.50 -10.96 -1.21
C PHE A 304 16.59 -12.38 -0.63
N ASN A 305 16.13 -13.40 -1.34
CA ASN A 305 16.16 -14.79 -0.86
C ASN A 305 17.58 -15.27 -0.67
N ASN A 306 17.84 -15.83 0.53
CA ASN A 306 19.15 -16.34 0.94
C ASN A 306 20.32 -15.34 0.81
N CYS A 307 20.02 -14.02 0.90
CA CYS A 307 21.01 -12.97 0.79
C CYS A 307 21.46 -12.49 2.18
N ASP A 308 22.66 -12.91 2.60
CA ASP A 308 23.27 -12.52 3.89
C ASP A 308 24.12 -11.25 3.82
N LEU A 309 24.12 -10.56 2.67
CA LEU A 309 24.85 -9.32 2.49
C LEU A 309 24.23 -8.17 3.27
N THR A 310 25.06 -7.22 3.69
CA THR A 310 24.57 -5.92 4.17
C THR A 310 23.90 -5.17 3.04
N LEU A 311 22.99 -4.21 3.34
CA LEU A 311 22.34 -3.42 2.30
C LEU A 311 23.34 -2.64 1.44
N VAL A 312 24.47 -2.19 2.02
CA VAL A 312 25.54 -1.51 1.27
C VAL A 312 26.17 -2.48 0.25
N ASP A 313 26.51 -3.70 0.69
CA ASP A 313 27.14 -4.68 -0.19
C ASP A 313 26.14 -5.26 -1.21
N TRP A 314 24.89 -5.39 -0.82
CA TRP A 314 23.81 -5.78 -1.70
C TRP A 314 23.61 -4.75 -2.83
N LEU A 315 23.58 -3.45 -2.51
CA LEU A 315 23.44 -2.39 -3.50
C LEU A 315 24.68 -2.30 -4.42
N ARG A 316 25.87 -2.58 -3.88
CA ARG A 316 27.14 -2.56 -4.66
C ARG A 316 27.11 -3.51 -5.86
N GLN A 317 26.39 -4.65 -5.77
CA GLN A 317 26.27 -5.60 -6.87
C GLN A 317 25.60 -5.00 -8.13
N PHE A 318 24.77 -3.98 -7.95
CA PHE A 318 24.04 -3.32 -9.03
C PHE A 318 24.69 -2.00 -9.47
N SER A 319 25.79 -1.61 -8.85
CA SER A 319 26.53 -0.41 -9.23
C SER A 319 27.27 -0.62 -10.55
N VAL A 320 27.08 0.31 -11.50
CA VAL A 320 27.73 0.28 -12.82
C VAL A 320 29.15 0.85 -12.76
N LYS A 321 29.50 1.53 -11.67
CA LYS A 321 30.81 2.17 -11.44
C LYS A 321 31.33 1.72 -10.07
N ASP A 322 32.66 1.78 -9.90
CA ASP A 322 33.27 1.64 -8.57
C ASP A 322 32.86 2.82 -7.67
N GLU A 323 31.63 2.78 -7.16
CA GLU A 323 31.10 3.79 -6.25
C GLU A 323 31.71 3.59 -4.86
N TYR A 324 32.09 4.70 -4.22
CA TYR A 324 32.57 4.65 -2.84
C TYR A 324 31.43 4.26 -1.90
N GLU A 325 31.76 3.62 -0.79
CA GLU A 325 30.77 3.24 0.23
C GLU A 325 29.91 4.42 0.70
N GLN A 326 30.49 5.62 0.72
CA GLN A 326 29.78 6.84 1.09
C GLN A 326 28.64 7.16 0.10
N ASP A 327 28.84 6.92 -1.19
CA ASP A 327 27.81 7.16 -2.22
C ASP A 327 26.67 6.15 -2.08
N LEU A 328 27.01 4.86 -1.87
CA LEU A 328 26.03 3.80 -1.62
C LEU A 328 25.20 4.07 -0.35
N ARG A 329 25.85 4.49 0.74
CA ARG A 329 25.15 4.93 1.95
C ARG A 329 24.27 6.16 1.70
N GLY A 330 24.70 7.07 0.82
CA GLY A 330 23.91 8.22 0.37
C GLY A 330 22.65 7.79 -0.38
N TRP A 331 22.72 6.80 -1.22
CA TRP A 331 21.57 6.21 -1.92
C TRP A 331 20.61 5.55 -0.92
N LEU A 332 21.12 4.70 -0.03
CA LEU A 332 20.33 4.06 1.01
C LEU A 332 19.67 5.09 1.94
N GLY A 333 20.37 6.16 2.30
CA GLY A 333 19.81 7.25 3.11
C GLY A 333 18.66 7.98 2.42
N ARG A 334 18.70 8.13 1.08
CA ARG A 334 17.58 8.67 0.28
C ARG A 334 16.37 7.73 0.28
N MET A 335 16.61 6.43 0.40
CA MET A 335 15.58 5.39 0.53
C MET A 335 15.21 5.12 2.00
N LEU A 336 15.58 6.03 2.91
CA LEU A 336 15.28 6.02 4.35
C LEU A 336 16.10 5.04 5.20
N PHE A 337 17.04 4.31 4.63
CA PHE A 337 17.99 3.48 5.37
C PHE A 337 19.20 4.31 5.78
N SER A 338 19.17 4.91 6.97
CA SER A 338 20.24 5.79 7.45
C SER A 338 20.98 5.21 8.67
N GLY A 339 22.26 5.58 8.81
CA GLY A 339 23.08 5.15 9.93
C GLY A 339 23.28 3.63 9.98
N GLU A 340 22.92 3.02 11.10
CA GLU A 340 23.03 1.57 11.30
C GLU A 340 22.05 0.75 10.44
N GLU A 341 20.96 1.34 10.00
CA GLU A 341 19.99 0.66 9.15
C GLU A 341 20.57 0.26 7.79
N ALA A 342 21.51 1.04 7.25
CA ALA A 342 22.22 0.70 6.03
C ALA A 342 23.11 -0.56 6.17
N LEU A 343 23.40 -0.99 7.39
CA LEU A 343 24.20 -2.19 7.69
C LEU A 343 23.36 -3.42 8.00
N LYS A 344 22.01 -3.29 7.99
CA LYS A 344 21.13 -4.46 8.11
C LYS A 344 21.40 -5.45 6.97
N LYS A 345 21.21 -6.74 7.24
CA LYS A 345 21.25 -7.76 6.18
C LYS A 345 20.01 -7.65 5.31
N ALA A 346 20.16 -7.85 4.01
CA ALA A 346 19.06 -7.83 3.05
C ALA A 346 17.97 -8.88 3.37
N SER A 347 18.36 -10.02 3.94
CA SER A 347 17.43 -11.10 4.32
C SER A 347 16.46 -10.74 5.45
N VAL A 348 16.82 -9.81 6.35
CA VAL A 348 15.99 -9.45 7.53
C VAL A 348 15.01 -8.31 7.28
N LEU A 349 14.98 -7.76 6.07
CA LEU A 349 14.06 -6.69 5.69
C LEU A 349 12.62 -7.16 5.73
N SER A 350 11.73 -6.32 6.25
CA SER A 350 10.27 -6.49 6.13
C SER A 350 9.81 -6.38 4.67
N GLY A 351 8.59 -6.83 4.38
CA GLY A 351 8.03 -6.74 3.02
C GLY A 351 8.06 -5.32 2.46
N GLY A 352 7.65 -4.31 3.25
CA GLY A 352 7.70 -2.91 2.84
C GLY A 352 9.11 -2.32 2.70
N GLU A 353 10.08 -2.81 3.49
CA GLU A 353 11.48 -2.40 3.35
C GLU A 353 12.16 -2.98 2.11
N LYS A 354 11.66 -4.12 1.58
CA LYS A 354 12.15 -4.75 0.34
C LYS A 354 11.64 -4.05 -0.92
N VAL A 355 10.53 -3.37 -0.86
CA VAL A 355 9.92 -2.55 -1.92
C VAL A 355 10.49 -1.15 -1.91
#